data_84cdf7d0a831e6c67bc536ac4ba42636
#
_entry.id   84cdf7d0a831e6c67bc536ac4ba42636
#
_cell.length_a   1.000
_cell.length_b   1.000
_cell.length_c   1.000
_cell.angle_alpha   90.00
_cell.angle_beta   90.00
_cell.angle_gamma   90.00
#
_symmetry.space_group_name_H-M   'P 1'
#
loop_
_entity.id
_entity.type
_entity.pdbx_description
1 polymer ?
#
loop_
_entity_poly.entity_id
_entity_poly.type
_entity_poly.pdbx_seq_one_letter_code
_entity_poly.pdbx_strand_id
1 'polypeptide(L)'
;MAIAQDSEPLASSGVTDSGYVIGVDDVIEVSLVGVADYRARVKVQADGTVLLPYVESVAAVDKTSLALSREIARRLVSAGYYVKPQVIVDIVSYTSRYVTVLGAVVSPGLVPVDRDYRLSEILARVGGTRANGADHVKLRRDNGEEMTLDLATLATGGDGTDPQVAPGDKIYVPDAEQFFIYGQVNAPGAYRVGSGMTVRQALARGGGLTPLGTEKRVKIFRNGAEVKGAGLESPVTPEDVVVVGERYF
;
A
#
# COMPACT_ATOMS: atom_id res chain seq x y z
N MET A 1 9.42 65.65 -17.69
CA MET A 1 8.33 64.69 -17.68
C MET A 1 8.94 63.35 -17.28
N ALA A 2 8.94 63.06 -15.97
CA ALA A 2 9.57 61.90 -15.39
C ALA A 2 8.49 60.83 -15.15
N ILE A 3 8.68 59.68 -15.73
CA ILE A 3 7.78 58.54 -15.58
C ILE A 3 8.26 57.77 -14.35
N ALA A 4 7.46 57.80 -13.30
CA ALA A 4 7.66 56.95 -12.12
C ALA A 4 7.32 55.48 -12.49
N GLN A 5 8.27 54.57 -12.35
CA GLN A 5 8.02 53.16 -12.40
C GLN A 5 7.57 52.69 -11.00
N ASP A 6 6.28 52.35 -10.92
CA ASP A 6 5.73 51.61 -9.79
C ASP A 6 6.33 50.19 -9.79
N SER A 7 7.16 49.93 -8.83
CA SER A 7 7.65 48.56 -8.50
C SER A 7 6.58 47.89 -7.63
N GLU A 8 5.75 47.04 -8.21
CA GLU A 8 4.94 46.10 -7.44
C GLU A 8 5.86 45.18 -6.61
N PRO A 9 5.54 44.96 -5.32
CA PRO A 9 6.26 43.99 -4.52
C PRO A 9 5.93 42.59 -5.04
N LEU A 10 6.95 41.86 -5.48
CA LEU A 10 6.86 40.45 -5.76
C LEU A 10 6.27 39.73 -4.54
N ALA A 11 5.05 39.23 -4.70
CA ALA A 11 4.42 38.34 -3.73
C ALA A 11 5.40 37.18 -3.45
N SER A 12 5.87 37.07 -2.23
CA SER A 12 6.61 35.91 -1.76
C SER A 12 5.70 34.70 -1.96
N SER A 13 5.96 33.90 -2.99
CA SER A 13 5.41 32.57 -3.12
C SER A 13 5.84 31.82 -1.85
N GLY A 14 4.91 31.69 -0.90
CA GLY A 14 5.09 30.85 0.26
C GLY A 14 5.43 29.45 -0.23
N VAL A 15 6.67 29.04 0.01
CA VAL A 15 7.06 27.64 -0.11
C VAL A 15 6.17 26.90 0.87
N THR A 16 5.13 26.26 0.36
CA THR A 16 4.32 25.35 1.16
C THR A 16 5.26 24.21 1.55
N ASP A 17 5.57 24.16 2.85
CA ASP A 17 6.35 23.09 3.46
C ASP A 17 5.48 21.82 3.45
N SER A 18 5.42 21.16 2.30
CA SER A 18 4.69 19.91 2.05
C SER A 18 5.46 18.70 2.56
N GLY A 19 6.32 18.89 3.56
CA GLY A 19 7.13 17.85 4.15
C GLY A 19 6.35 16.95 5.11
N TYR A 20 6.98 15.83 5.45
CA TYR A 20 6.48 14.91 6.47
C TYR A 20 6.14 15.65 7.77
N VAL A 21 4.99 15.34 8.35
CA VAL A 21 4.53 15.88 9.64
C VAL A 21 4.85 14.87 10.73
N ILE A 22 5.67 15.30 11.67
CA ILE A 22 6.18 14.49 12.79
C ILE A 22 5.02 14.07 13.69
N GLY A 23 5.01 12.80 14.09
CA GLY A 23 4.02 12.24 15.01
C GLY A 23 4.65 11.59 16.24
N VAL A 24 3.78 11.10 17.13
CA VAL A 24 4.19 10.37 18.33
C VAL A 24 4.94 9.08 17.91
N ASP A 25 5.95 8.70 18.69
CA ASP A 25 6.84 7.56 18.47
C ASP A 25 7.85 7.70 17.31
N ASP A 26 7.82 8.75 16.51
CA ASP A 26 8.87 9.03 15.54
C ASP A 26 10.22 9.25 16.24
N VAL A 27 11.29 8.89 15.57
CA VAL A 27 12.65 9.13 16.02
C VAL A 27 13.28 10.19 15.13
N ILE A 28 13.70 11.30 15.74
CA ILE A 28 14.38 12.39 15.06
C ILE A 28 15.82 12.53 15.54
N GLU A 29 16.69 13.00 14.67
CA GLU A 29 18.04 13.42 15.02
C GLU A 29 18.13 14.95 14.85
N VAL A 30 18.55 15.62 15.89
CA VAL A 30 18.74 17.08 15.91
C VAL A 30 20.22 17.37 16.02
N SER A 31 20.76 18.16 15.09
CA SER A 31 22.15 18.58 15.09
C SER A 31 22.31 20.08 14.83
N LEU A 32 23.40 20.67 15.31
CA LEU A 32 23.78 22.05 15.04
C LEU A 32 24.96 22.10 14.08
N VAL A 33 24.82 22.88 13.03
CA VAL A 33 25.90 23.07 12.04
C VAL A 33 27.08 23.76 12.72
N GLY A 34 28.28 23.19 12.58
CA GLY A 34 29.52 23.73 13.17
C GLY A 34 29.72 23.39 14.64
N VAL A 35 28.85 22.62 15.27
CA VAL A 35 28.99 22.18 16.67
C VAL A 35 28.94 20.64 16.67
N ALA A 36 30.12 20.02 16.58
CA ALA A 36 30.23 18.56 16.42
C ALA A 36 29.60 17.76 17.57
N ASP A 37 29.66 18.32 18.79
CA ASP A 37 29.17 17.66 20.00
C ASP A 37 27.66 17.83 20.23
N TYR A 38 26.96 18.65 19.41
CA TYR A 38 25.51 18.77 19.50
C TYR A 38 24.84 17.90 18.47
N ARG A 39 24.64 16.65 18.84
CA ARG A 39 23.84 15.69 18.08
C ARG A 39 22.99 14.89 19.08
N ALA A 40 21.66 15.04 18.96
CA ALA A 40 20.71 14.38 19.85
C ALA A 40 19.74 13.55 19.02
N ARG A 41 19.74 12.23 19.23
CA ARG A 41 18.76 11.32 18.68
C ARG A 41 17.70 11.07 19.73
N VAL A 42 16.48 11.53 19.46
CA VAL A 42 15.39 11.52 20.43
C VAL A 42 14.10 10.96 19.82
N LYS A 43 13.30 10.30 20.65
CA LYS A 43 11.98 9.81 20.30
C LYS A 43 10.94 10.83 20.70
N VAL A 44 9.93 11.06 19.84
CA VAL A 44 8.77 11.88 20.16
C VAL A 44 7.93 11.16 21.21
N GLN A 45 7.72 11.79 22.35
CA GLN A 45 6.99 11.22 23.48
C GLN A 45 5.48 11.21 23.25
N ALA A 46 4.75 10.47 24.09
CA ALA A 46 3.30 10.36 24.00
C ALA A 46 2.55 11.70 24.17
N ASP A 47 3.18 12.67 24.85
CA ASP A 47 2.67 14.05 24.99
C ASP A 47 2.97 14.93 23.77
N GLY A 48 3.58 14.37 22.73
CA GLY A 48 3.93 15.09 21.51
C GLY A 48 5.18 15.94 21.58
N THR A 49 5.99 15.77 22.62
CA THR A 49 7.22 16.56 22.83
C THR A 49 8.49 15.74 22.58
N VAL A 50 9.61 16.44 22.40
CA VAL A 50 10.96 15.87 22.41
C VAL A 50 11.80 16.59 23.47
N LEU A 51 12.65 15.83 24.18
CA LEU A 51 13.61 16.36 25.14
C LEU A 51 14.96 16.58 24.46
N LEU A 52 15.44 17.81 24.49
CA LEU A 52 16.70 18.20 23.87
C LEU A 52 17.63 18.86 24.87
N PRO A 53 18.94 18.69 24.73
CA PRO A 53 19.91 19.44 25.53
C PRO A 53 19.68 20.95 25.38
N TYR A 54 19.82 21.67 26.48
CA TYR A 54 19.74 23.15 26.60
C TYR A 54 18.37 23.81 26.35
N VAL A 55 17.39 23.12 25.78
CA VAL A 55 16.05 23.68 25.46
C VAL A 55 14.90 22.91 26.08
N GLU A 56 15.22 21.90 26.90
CA GLU A 56 14.24 21.07 27.60
C GLU A 56 13.20 20.42 26.65
N SER A 57 11.92 20.57 26.98
CA SER A 57 10.82 19.96 26.21
C SER A 57 10.37 20.89 25.08
N VAL A 58 10.33 20.35 23.83
CA VAL A 58 9.88 21.08 22.64
C VAL A 58 8.74 20.29 21.98
N ALA A 59 7.60 20.94 21.73
CA ALA A 59 6.50 20.31 20.98
C ALA A 59 6.95 20.01 19.55
N ALA A 60 6.86 18.73 19.15
CA ALA A 60 7.31 18.22 17.86
C ALA A 60 6.16 17.74 17.00
N VAL A 61 5.11 17.17 17.60
CA VAL A 61 3.92 16.68 16.88
C VAL A 61 3.28 17.79 16.05
N ASP A 62 2.74 17.42 14.88
CA ASP A 62 2.11 18.30 13.89
C ASP A 62 3.05 19.36 13.28
N LYS A 63 4.35 19.21 13.44
CA LYS A 63 5.35 20.07 12.80
C LYS A 63 6.13 19.31 11.73
N THR A 64 6.54 20.04 10.69
CA THR A 64 7.54 19.53 9.75
C THR A 64 8.94 19.66 10.34
N SER A 65 9.92 18.94 9.80
CA SER A 65 11.33 19.05 10.18
C SER A 65 11.80 20.51 10.14
N LEU A 66 11.39 21.28 9.13
CA LEU A 66 11.73 22.69 8.98
C LEU A 66 11.08 23.56 10.04
N ALA A 67 9.80 23.33 10.34
CA ALA A 67 9.10 24.07 11.38
C ALA A 67 9.70 23.81 12.77
N LEU A 68 10.03 22.54 13.05
CA LEU A 68 10.66 22.15 14.31
C LEU A 68 12.09 22.72 14.43
N SER A 69 12.88 22.69 13.37
CA SER A 69 14.24 23.27 13.39
C SER A 69 14.24 24.76 13.72
N ARG A 70 13.29 25.52 13.15
CA ARG A 70 13.10 26.96 13.46
C ARG A 70 12.69 27.18 14.91
N GLU A 71 11.82 26.33 15.46
CA GLU A 71 11.38 26.42 16.85
C GLU A 71 12.54 26.15 17.82
N ILE A 72 13.32 25.10 17.57
CA ILE A 72 14.50 24.76 18.37
C ILE A 72 15.53 25.89 18.30
N ALA A 73 15.80 26.44 17.12
CA ALA A 73 16.72 27.57 16.95
C ALA A 73 16.29 28.80 17.78
N ARG A 74 15.00 29.15 17.74
CA ARG A 74 14.45 30.26 18.57
C ARG A 74 14.66 30.01 20.05
N ARG A 75 14.42 28.79 20.55
CA ARG A 75 14.58 28.45 21.97
C ARG A 75 16.05 28.47 22.40
N LEU A 76 16.98 28.00 21.57
CA LEU A 76 18.41 28.07 21.84
C LEU A 76 18.91 29.52 21.94
N VAL A 77 18.37 30.43 21.13
CA VAL A 77 18.68 31.87 21.21
C VAL A 77 18.07 32.48 22.47
N SER A 78 16.81 32.21 22.77
CA SER A 78 16.15 32.78 23.97
C SER A 78 16.74 32.27 25.27
N ALA A 79 17.27 31.06 25.31
CA ALA A 79 17.99 30.50 26.45
C ALA A 79 19.45 31.00 26.58
N GLY A 80 19.92 31.80 25.61
CA GLY A 80 21.26 32.43 25.67
C GLY A 80 22.43 31.49 25.30
N TYR A 81 22.19 30.29 24.86
CA TYR A 81 23.27 29.34 24.50
C TYR A 81 23.91 29.64 23.17
N TYR A 82 23.14 30.14 22.17
CA TYR A 82 23.64 30.42 20.83
C TYR A 82 23.05 31.71 20.26
N VAL A 83 23.81 32.43 19.43
CA VAL A 83 23.37 33.71 18.83
C VAL A 83 22.61 33.50 17.53
N LYS A 84 23.10 32.62 16.66
CA LYS A 84 22.50 32.29 15.34
C LYS A 84 22.71 30.80 15.04
N PRO A 85 22.07 29.87 15.79
CA PRO A 85 22.25 28.45 15.55
C PRO A 85 21.57 28.03 14.26
N GLN A 86 22.27 27.26 13.43
CA GLN A 86 21.69 26.56 12.31
C GLN A 86 21.35 25.13 12.78
N VAL A 87 20.06 24.87 12.97
CA VAL A 87 19.55 23.58 13.46
C VAL A 87 19.09 22.74 12.27
N ILE A 88 19.54 21.50 12.23
CA ILE A 88 19.06 20.49 11.29
C ILE A 88 18.26 19.46 12.08
N VAL A 89 17.09 19.11 11.56
CA VAL A 89 16.21 18.06 12.10
C VAL A 89 16.00 17.02 11.01
N ASP A 90 16.55 15.82 11.21
CA ASP A 90 16.38 14.68 10.33
C ASP A 90 15.47 13.65 10.98
N ILE A 91 14.55 13.05 10.19
CA ILE A 91 13.72 11.96 10.68
C ILE A 91 14.45 10.66 10.44
N VAL A 92 14.79 9.96 11.52
CA VAL A 92 15.52 8.70 11.48
C VAL A 92 14.59 7.50 11.34
N SER A 93 13.39 7.60 11.95
CA SER A 93 12.38 6.53 11.87
C SER A 93 10.97 7.14 11.82
N TYR A 94 10.23 6.77 10.79
CA TYR A 94 8.84 7.17 10.52
C TYR A 94 7.89 6.15 11.17
N THR A 95 7.71 6.23 12.48
CA THR A 95 6.94 5.23 13.24
C THR A 95 5.48 5.63 13.40
N SER A 96 5.16 6.91 13.31
CA SER A 96 3.82 7.44 13.55
C SER A 96 2.89 7.33 12.33
N ARG A 97 3.44 7.30 11.12
CA ARG A 97 2.67 7.34 9.88
C ARG A 97 3.01 6.14 9.01
N TYR A 98 2.15 5.15 8.99
CA TYR A 98 2.31 3.94 8.17
C TYR A 98 0.96 3.47 7.63
N VAL A 99 1.02 2.70 6.56
CA VAL A 99 -0.08 1.87 6.08
C VAL A 99 0.25 0.41 6.35
N THR A 100 -0.77 -0.39 6.58
CA THR A 100 -0.61 -1.83 6.79
C THR A 100 -0.91 -2.57 5.49
N VAL A 101 0.05 -3.33 4.98
CA VAL A 101 -0.11 -4.15 3.77
C VAL A 101 -0.13 -5.62 4.14
N LEU A 102 -1.19 -6.33 3.79
CA LEU A 102 -1.46 -7.73 4.15
C LEU A 102 -1.83 -8.58 2.93
N GLY A 103 -1.76 -9.89 3.10
CA GLY A 103 -2.21 -10.88 2.13
C GLY A 103 -1.15 -11.29 1.13
N ALA A 104 -1.57 -11.56 -0.11
CA ALA A 104 -0.75 -12.14 -1.17
C ALA A 104 0.17 -11.11 -1.85
N VAL A 105 0.99 -10.41 -1.08
CA VAL A 105 2.07 -9.52 -1.54
C VAL A 105 3.43 -10.12 -1.23
N VAL A 106 4.49 -9.66 -1.92
CA VAL A 106 5.84 -10.20 -1.74
C VAL A 106 6.35 -9.93 -0.32
N SER A 107 6.20 -8.70 0.18
CA SER A 107 6.68 -8.27 1.50
C SER A 107 5.54 -7.63 2.30
N PRO A 108 4.67 -8.42 2.96
CA PRO A 108 3.62 -7.86 3.80
C PRO A 108 4.21 -7.21 5.06
N GLY A 109 3.54 -6.18 5.58
CA GLY A 109 3.97 -5.50 6.80
C GLY A 109 3.54 -4.04 6.86
N LEU A 110 4.18 -3.30 7.77
CA LEU A 110 3.98 -1.86 7.91
C LEU A 110 4.88 -1.12 6.92
N VAL A 111 4.28 -0.26 6.12
CA VAL A 111 4.99 0.59 5.13
C VAL A 111 4.90 2.04 5.58
N PRO A 112 6.04 2.69 5.91
CA PRO A 112 6.03 4.09 6.29
C PRO A 112 5.59 4.98 5.14
N VAL A 113 4.79 6.00 5.47
CA VAL A 113 4.24 7.00 4.53
C VAL A 113 4.84 8.35 4.88
N ASP A 114 5.96 8.69 4.25
CA ASP A 114 6.74 9.91 4.47
C ASP A 114 6.34 11.06 3.52
N ARG A 115 5.53 10.76 2.52
CA ARG A 115 4.92 11.69 1.56
C ARG A 115 3.57 11.16 1.10
N ASP A 116 2.91 11.89 0.23
CA ASP A 116 1.69 11.41 -0.41
C ASP A 116 2.03 10.29 -1.39
N TYR A 117 1.55 9.08 -1.11
CA TYR A 117 1.67 7.92 -1.98
C TYR A 117 0.32 7.53 -2.58
N ARG A 118 0.36 7.04 -3.81
CA ARG A 118 -0.76 6.33 -4.42
C ARG A 118 -0.73 4.85 -4.05
N LEU A 119 -1.88 4.18 -4.15
CA LEU A 119 -1.99 2.76 -3.81
C LEU A 119 -1.04 1.89 -4.66
N SER A 120 -0.91 2.19 -5.96
CA SER A 120 0.01 1.50 -6.86
C SER A 120 1.47 1.62 -6.41
N GLU A 121 1.90 2.79 -5.91
CA GLU A 121 3.26 3.02 -5.40
C GLU A 121 3.53 2.18 -4.14
N ILE A 122 2.55 2.07 -3.24
CA ILE A 122 2.68 1.21 -2.05
C ILE A 122 2.77 -0.26 -2.44
N LEU A 123 1.95 -0.72 -3.39
CA LEU A 123 2.03 -2.09 -3.90
C LEU A 123 3.39 -2.38 -4.55
N ALA A 124 3.93 -1.44 -5.34
CA ALA A 124 5.26 -1.56 -5.91
C ALA A 124 6.35 -1.63 -4.83
N ARG A 125 6.22 -0.83 -3.77
CA ARG A 125 7.17 -0.78 -2.65
C ARG A 125 7.27 -2.09 -1.86
N VAL A 126 6.15 -2.83 -1.75
CA VAL A 126 6.13 -4.17 -1.14
C VAL A 126 6.48 -5.31 -2.12
N GLY A 127 6.93 -4.98 -3.33
CA GLY A 127 7.36 -5.93 -4.35
C GLY A 127 6.23 -6.48 -5.22
N GLY A 128 5.04 -5.87 -5.17
CA GLY A 128 3.86 -6.29 -5.92
C GLY A 128 3.14 -7.49 -5.33
N THR A 129 2.20 -8.04 -6.09
CA THR A 129 1.42 -9.20 -5.69
C THR A 129 2.14 -10.50 -6.02
N ARG A 130 1.91 -11.54 -5.21
CA ARG A 130 2.40 -12.89 -5.50
C ARG A 130 1.59 -13.55 -6.62
N ALA A 131 2.14 -14.62 -7.19
CA ALA A 131 1.48 -15.39 -8.26
C ALA A 131 0.13 -15.99 -7.84
N ASN A 132 -0.04 -16.27 -6.54
CA ASN A 132 -1.30 -16.74 -5.95
C ASN A 132 -2.25 -15.61 -5.52
N GLY A 133 -1.88 -14.33 -5.70
CA GLY A 133 -2.72 -13.21 -5.33
C GLY A 133 -3.89 -13.00 -6.29
N ALA A 134 -4.99 -12.44 -5.81
CA ALA A 134 -6.13 -12.04 -6.63
C ALA A 134 -5.76 -10.89 -7.59
N ASP A 135 -6.60 -10.67 -8.61
CA ASP A 135 -6.45 -9.56 -9.57
C ASP A 135 -6.99 -8.24 -9.01
N HIS A 136 -7.36 -8.21 -7.76
CA HIS A 136 -7.88 -7.02 -7.08
C HIS A 136 -7.25 -6.84 -5.71
N VAL A 137 -7.28 -5.59 -5.24
CA VAL A 137 -6.83 -5.18 -3.91
C VAL A 137 -7.98 -4.51 -3.17
N LYS A 138 -8.07 -4.75 -1.88
CA LYS A 138 -9.00 -4.07 -0.98
C LYS A 138 -8.24 -3.00 -0.20
N LEU A 139 -8.72 -1.77 -0.28
CA LEU A 139 -8.25 -0.64 0.51
C LEU A 139 -9.31 -0.30 1.54
N ARG A 140 -8.95 -0.42 2.80
CA ARG A 140 -9.80 0.01 3.92
C ARG A 140 -9.18 1.23 4.57
N ARG A 141 -9.93 2.31 4.57
CA ARG A 141 -9.58 3.56 5.22
C ARG A 141 -9.67 3.46 6.74
N ASP A 142 -8.98 4.33 7.44
CA ASP A 142 -9.08 4.41 8.90
C ASP A 142 -10.51 4.77 9.37
N ASN A 143 -11.26 5.54 8.58
CA ASN A 143 -12.67 5.86 8.84
C ASN A 143 -13.64 4.68 8.61
N GLY A 144 -13.13 3.50 8.18
CA GLY A 144 -13.91 2.28 7.93
C GLY A 144 -14.44 2.14 6.50
N GLU A 145 -14.24 3.11 5.63
CA GLU A 145 -14.60 3.01 4.20
C GLU A 145 -13.77 1.93 3.52
N GLU A 146 -14.41 1.06 2.74
CA GLU A 146 -13.73 0.00 1.97
C GLU A 146 -13.92 0.20 0.47
N MET A 147 -12.83 0.04 -0.27
CA MET A 147 -12.81 0.05 -1.74
C MET A 147 -12.15 -1.22 -2.25
N THR A 148 -12.74 -1.81 -3.29
CA THR A 148 -12.12 -2.90 -4.05
C THR A 148 -11.71 -2.37 -5.41
N LEU A 149 -10.45 -2.53 -5.76
CA LEU A 149 -9.82 -1.94 -6.93
C LEU A 149 -9.14 -3.05 -7.75
N ASP A 150 -9.37 -3.04 -9.05
CA ASP A 150 -8.72 -3.98 -9.98
C ASP A 150 -7.26 -3.58 -10.21
N LEU A 151 -6.33 -4.55 -10.14
CA LEU A 151 -4.90 -4.30 -10.26
C LEU A 151 -4.48 -3.81 -11.64
N ALA A 152 -5.14 -4.28 -12.70
CA ALA A 152 -4.84 -3.82 -14.05
C ALA A 152 -5.28 -2.36 -14.24
N THR A 153 -6.44 -2.01 -13.68
CA THR A 153 -6.94 -0.63 -13.69
C THR A 153 -6.06 0.30 -12.86
N LEU A 154 -5.56 -0.14 -11.71
CA LEU A 154 -4.58 0.61 -10.91
C LEU A 154 -3.29 0.88 -11.67
N ALA A 155 -2.80 -0.13 -12.43
CA ALA A 155 -1.53 -0.03 -13.14
C ALA A 155 -1.61 0.81 -14.43
N THR A 156 -2.78 0.85 -15.08
CA THR A 156 -2.95 1.44 -16.42
C THR A 156 -3.98 2.58 -16.48
N GLY A 157 -4.76 2.75 -15.41
CA GLY A 157 -5.82 3.77 -15.33
C GLY A 157 -5.28 5.18 -15.16
N GLY A 158 -6.14 6.15 -15.54
CA GLY A 158 -5.85 7.58 -15.37
C GLY A 158 -6.14 8.10 -13.96
N ASP A 159 -6.08 9.41 -13.80
CA ASP A 159 -6.41 10.10 -12.56
C ASP A 159 -7.81 9.72 -12.05
N GLY A 160 -7.90 9.32 -10.79
CA GLY A 160 -9.13 8.88 -10.12
C GLY A 160 -9.29 7.37 -9.97
N THR A 161 -8.51 6.54 -10.68
CA THR A 161 -8.52 5.08 -10.53
C THR A 161 -7.48 4.56 -9.55
N ASP A 162 -6.48 5.38 -9.20
CA ASP A 162 -5.41 5.08 -8.29
C ASP A 162 -5.45 6.04 -7.08
N PRO A 163 -6.16 5.68 -6.00
CA PRO A 163 -6.37 6.56 -4.86
C PRO A 163 -5.09 6.81 -4.08
N GLN A 164 -4.96 8.01 -3.52
CA GLN A 164 -3.95 8.30 -2.52
C GLN A 164 -4.22 7.49 -1.25
N VAL A 165 -3.17 6.99 -0.62
CA VAL A 165 -3.23 6.31 0.67
C VAL A 165 -2.91 7.29 1.80
N ALA A 166 -3.56 7.10 2.92
CA ALA A 166 -3.35 7.88 4.14
C ALA A 166 -2.76 7.01 5.26
N PRO A 167 -2.05 7.58 6.22
CA PRO A 167 -1.63 6.86 7.42
C PRO A 167 -2.83 6.20 8.11
N GLY A 168 -2.65 4.97 8.58
CA GLY A 168 -3.72 4.16 9.18
C GLY A 168 -4.50 3.29 8.20
N ASP A 169 -4.38 3.54 6.90
CA ASP A 169 -5.03 2.72 5.88
C ASP A 169 -4.53 1.26 5.91
N LYS A 170 -5.42 0.34 5.57
CA LYS A 170 -5.11 -1.09 5.44
C LYS A 170 -5.31 -1.52 4.00
N ILE A 171 -4.27 -2.12 3.43
CA ILE A 171 -4.23 -2.62 2.07
C ILE A 171 -4.18 -4.14 2.16
N TYR A 172 -5.13 -4.82 1.55
CA TYR A 172 -5.21 -6.27 1.57
C TYR A 172 -5.36 -6.83 0.16
N VAL A 173 -4.42 -7.68 -0.23
CA VAL A 173 -4.49 -8.46 -1.46
C VAL A 173 -4.93 -9.87 -1.08
N PRO A 174 -6.15 -10.31 -1.41
CA PRO A 174 -6.58 -11.67 -1.12
C PRO A 174 -5.82 -12.70 -1.97
N ASP A 175 -5.88 -13.96 -1.57
CA ASP A 175 -5.49 -15.04 -2.45
C ASP A 175 -6.46 -15.13 -3.63
N ALA A 176 -5.96 -15.55 -4.78
CA ALA A 176 -6.78 -15.77 -5.95
C ALA A 176 -7.77 -16.91 -5.69
N GLU A 177 -9.00 -16.69 -6.09
CA GLU A 177 -10.03 -17.71 -6.03
C GLU A 177 -9.67 -18.90 -6.93
N GLN A 178 -9.92 -20.11 -6.45
CA GLN A 178 -9.53 -21.34 -7.11
C GLN A 178 -10.74 -22.23 -7.40
N PHE A 179 -10.58 -23.10 -8.40
CA PHE A 179 -11.45 -24.23 -8.67
C PHE A 179 -10.59 -25.50 -8.78
N PHE A 180 -11.20 -26.64 -8.72
CA PHE A 180 -10.51 -27.92 -8.73
C PHE A 180 -10.92 -28.74 -9.93
N ILE A 181 -9.95 -29.44 -10.54
CA ILE A 181 -10.23 -30.41 -11.61
C ILE A 181 -9.63 -31.75 -11.22
N TYR A 182 -10.41 -32.82 -11.38
CA TYR A 182 -9.90 -34.18 -11.26
C TYR A 182 -10.64 -35.18 -12.19
N GLY A 183 -10.16 -36.41 -12.20
CA GLY A 183 -10.63 -37.45 -13.08
C GLY A 183 -9.78 -37.59 -14.35
N GLN A 184 -10.39 -37.80 -15.52
CA GLN A 184 -9.69 -38.08 -16.77
C GLN A 184 -9.18 -36.81 -17.47
N VAL A 185 -8.30 -36.08 -16.79
CA VAL A 185 -7.54 -34.91 -17.27
C VAL A 185 -6.05 -35.15 -17.13
N ASN A 186 -5.24 -34.54 -18.00
CA ASN A 186 -3.79 -34.73 -17.98
C ASN A 186 -3.09 -34.13 -16.78
N ALA A 187 -3.60 -33.01 -16.22
CA ALA A 187 -3.06 -32.33 -15.07
C ALA A 187 -4.21 -32.02 -14.07
N PRO A 188 -4.57 -32.99 -13.20
CA PRO A 188 -5.53 -32.73 -12.13
C PRO A 188 -4.92 -31.82 -11.07
N GLY A 189 -5.73 -30.95 -10.45
CA GLY A 189 -5.25 -30.03 -9.42
C GLY A 189 -6.16 -28.84 -9.18
N ALA A 190 -5.66 -27.90 -8.37
CA ALA A 190 -6.30 -26.62 -8.11
C ALA A 190 -5.79 -25.58 -9.09
N TYR A 191 -6.72 -24.80 -9.62
CA TYR A 191 -6.45 -23.77 -10.63
C TYR A 191 -7.18 -22.47 -10.29
N ARG A 192 -6.54 -21.35 -10.59
CA ARG A 192 -7.11 -20.03 -10.41
C ARG A 192 -8.33 -19.83 -11.33
N VAL A 193 -9.42 -19.33 -10.78
CA VAL A 193 -10.60 -18.92 -11.56
C VAL A 193 -10.25 -17.65 -12.34
N GLY A 194 -10.43 -17.66 -13.64
CA GLY A 194 -10.36 -16.45 -14.46
C GLY A 194 -11.74 -15.81 -14.60
N SER A 195 -11.77 -14.50 -14.81
CA SER A 195 -13.02 -13.79 -15.07
C SER A 195 -13.77 -14.39 -16.25
N GLY A 196 -15.02 -14.80 -16.05
CA GLY A 196 -15.87 -15.42 -17.10
C GLY A 196 -15.38 -16.77 -17.62
N MET A 197 -14.52 -17.47 -16.87
CA MET A 197 -13.98 -18.77 -17.27
C MET A 197 -15.07 -19.81 -17.45
N THR A 198 -15.06 -20.52 -18.59
CA THR A 198 -15.92 -21.65 -18.86
C THR A 198 -15.27 -22.97 -18.48
N VAL A 199 -16.09 -24.03 -18.35
CA VAL A 199 -15.62 -25.43 -18.16
C VAL A 199 -14.63 -25.84 -19.25
N ARG A 200 -14.89 -25.49 -20.51
CA ARG A 200 -13.97 -25.75 -21.63
C ARG A 200 -12.58 -25.16 -21.38
N GLN A 201 -12.55 -23.90 -20.93
CA GLN A 201 -11.29 -23.22 -20.60
C GLN A 201 -10.62 -23.83 -19.36
N ALA A 202 -11.42 -24.26 -18.38
CA ALA A 202 -10.94 -24.97 -17.20
C ALA A 202 -10.27 -26.30 -17.58
N LEU A 203 -10.89 -27.09 -18.45
CA LEU A 203 -10.30 -28.35 -18.96
C LEU A 203 -8.99 -28.09 -19.71
N ALA A 204 -8.92 -27.04 -20.52
CA ALA A 204 -7.69 -26.66 -21.21
C ALA A 204 -6.57 -26.32 -20.24
N ARG A 205 -6.87 -25.62 -19.11
CA ARG A 205 -5.89 -25.37 -18.02
C ARG A 205 -5.42 -26.65 -17.34
N GLY A 206 -6.30 -27.65 -17.19
CA GLY A 206 -5.97 -28.98 -16.70
C GLY A 206 -5.22 -29.86 -17.73
N GLY A 207 -4.68 -29.26 -18.80
CA GLY A 207 -3.92 -29.98 -19.84
C GLY A 207 -4.77 -30.80 -20.82
N GLY A 208 -6.10 -30.57 -20.84
CA GLY A 208 -7.04 -31.30 -21.67
C GLY A 208 -7.38 -32.68 -21.13
N LEU A 209 -8.21 -33.42 -21.90
CA LEU A 209 -8.66 -34.76 -21.52
C LEU A 209 -7.57 -35.81 -21.79
N THR A 210 -7.53 -36.84 -20.94
CA THR A 210 -6.77 -38.06 -21.24
C THR A 210 -7.42 -38.84 -22.40
N PRO A 211 -6.76 -39.82 -23.00
CA PRO A 211 -7.36 -40.69 -24.01
C PRO A 211 -8.65 -41.42 -23.56
N LEU A 212 -8.80 -41.63 -22.26
CA LEU A 212 -9.97 -42.22 -21.61
C LEU A 212 -11.05 -41.20 -21.22
N GLY A 213 -10.75 -39.93 -21.25
CA GLY A 213 -11.67 -38.85 -20.87
C GLY A 213 -12.71 -38.55 -21.95
N THR A 214 -13.85 -37.99 -21.55
CA THR A 214 -14.88 -37.57 -22.49
C THR A 214 -15.58 -36.29 -22.04
N GLU A 215 -15.79 -35.35 -22.97
CA GLU A 215 -16.54 -34.11 -22.72
C GLU A 215 -18.01 -34.38 -22.34
N LYS A 216 -18.57 -35.51 -22.76
CA LYS A 216 -19.97 -35.90 -22.46
C LYS A 216 -20.21 -36.23 -20.98
N ARG A 217 -19.15 -36.45 -20.22
CA ARG A 217 -19.20 -36.83 -18.79
C ARG A 217 -18.44 -35.85 -17.90
N VAL A 218 -18.52 -34.59 -18.23
CA VAL A 218 -18.01 -33.54 -17.37
C VAL A 218 -19.13 -33.11 -16.45
N LYS A 219 -18.85 -33.11 -15.15
CA LYS A 219 -19.74 -32.66 -14.06
C LYS A 219 -19.10 -31.54 -13.29
N ILE A 220 -19.91 -30.62 -12.82
CA ILE A 220 -19.52 -29.56 -11.89
C ILE A 220 -20.21 -29.83 -10.56
N PHE A 221 -19.44 -29.78 -9.49
CA PHE A 221 -19.97 -29.78 -8.14
C PHE A 221 -19.70 -28.41 -7.53
N ARG A 222 -20.75 -27.78 -7.01
CA ARG A 222 -20.74 -26.49 -6.32
C ARG A 222 -21.33 -26.66 -4.96
N ASN A 223 -20.59 -26.26 -3.91
CA ASN A 223 -21.00 -26.46 -2.51
C ASN A 223 -21.42 -27.91 -2.22
N GLY A 224 -20.73 -28.89 -2.78
CA GLY A 224 -21.00 -30.31 -2.60
C GLY A 224 -22.17 -30.89 -3.41
N ALA A 225 -22.91 -30.07 -4.18
CA ALA A 225 -24.04 -30.51 -5.02
C ALA A 225 -23.68 -30.46 -6.51
N GLU A 226 -24.15 -31.46 -7.27
CA GLU A 226 -23.99 -31.49 -8.74
C GLU A 226 -24.82 -30.37 -9.39
N VAL A 227 -24.20 -29.53 -10.20
CA VAL A 227 -24.85 -28.50 -11.02
C VAL A 227 -25.52 -29.17 -12.22
N LYS A 228 -26.82 -29.40 -12.15
CA LYS A 228 -27.60 -30.07 -13.21
C LYS A 228 -27.61 -29.23 -14.48
N GLY A 229 -27.41 -29.90 -15.64
CA GLY A 229 -27.41 -29.24 -16.94
C GLY A 229 -26.16 -28.42 -17.25
N ALA A 230 -25.15 -28.49 -16.42
CA ALA A 230 -23.86 -27.87 -16.70
C ALA A 230 -23.22 -28.52 -17.93
N GLY A 231 -22.74 -27.68 -18.84
CA GLY A 231 -22.03 -28.09 -20.07
C GLY A 231 -20.67 -27.38 -20.16
N LEU A 232 -19.98 -27.57 -21.26
CA LEU A 232 -18.64 -27.02 -21.50
C LEU A 232 -18.61 -25.48 -21.50
N GLU A 233 -19.73 -24.84 -21.83
CA GLU A 233 -19.85 -23.39 -21.85
C GLU A 233 -20.38 -22.81 -20.51
N SER A 234 -20.67 -23.68 -19.54
CA SER A 234 -21.08 -23.23 -18.23
C SER A 234 -19.92 -22.48 -17.52
N PRO A 235 -20.22 -21.40 -16.80
CA PRO A 235 -19.19 -20.67 -16.06
C PRO A 235 -18.72 -21.48 -14.84
N VAL A 236 -17.41 -21.47 -14.63
CA VAL A 236 -16.76 -22.00 -13.44
C VAL A 236 -16.67 -20.87 -12.41
N THR A 237 -17.08 -21.16 -11.19
CA THR A 237 -17.02 -20.22 -10.06
C THR A 237 -16.00 -20.70 -9.02
N PRO A 238 -15.62 -19.84 -8.08
CA PRO A 238 -14.76 -20.25 -6.97
C PRO A 238 -15.28 -21.49 -6.25
N GLU A 239 -14.36 -22.35 -5.81
CA GLU A 239 -14.62 -23.60 -5.09
C GLU A 239 -15.38 -24.66 -5.92
N ASP A 240 -15.64 -24.43 -7.21
CA ASP A 240 -16.20 -25.46 -8.07
C ASP A 240 -15.23 -26.63 -8.23
N VAL A 241 -15.78 -27.83 -8.26
CA VAL A 241 -15.06 -29.06 -8.54
C VAL A 241 -15.52 -29.61 -9.87
N VAL A 242 -14.64 -29.56 -10.88
CA VAL A 242 -14.88 -30.10 -12.23
C VAL A 242 -14.37 -31.53 -12.27
N VAL A 243 -15.28 -32.48 -12.53
CA VAL A 243 -14.98 -33.91 -12.57
C VAL A 243 -15.14 -34.41 -13.97
N VAL A 244 -14.09 -35.02 -14.51
CA VAL A 244 -14.12 -35.64 -15.85
C VAL A 244 -14.22 -37.15 -15.73
N GLY A 245 -15.29 -37.69 -16.27
CA GLY A 245 -15.54 -39.12 -16.29
C GLY A 245 -14.88 -39.85 -17.50
N GLU A 246 -14.86 -41.16 -17.40
CA GLU A 246 -14.34 -42.03 -18.45
C GLU A 246 -15.35 -42.19 -19.58
N ARG A 247 -14.84 -42.37 -20.81
CA ARG A 247 -15.67 -42.85 -21.97
C ARG A 247 -15.83 -44.36 -21.86
N TYR A 248 -17.07 -44.82 -22.01
CA TYR A 248 -17.33 -46.26 -22.21
C TYR A 248 -17.20 -46.55 -23.70
N PHE A 249 -16.59 -47.68 -23.99
CA PHE A 249 -16.50 -48.25 -25.33
C PHE A 249 -17.76 -49.04 -25.65
#